data_851f7cc9150b6a41decd0a0afd357ca8
#
_entry.id   851f7cc9150b6a41decd0a0afd357ca8
#
_cell.length_a   1.000
_cell.length_b   1.000
_cell.length_c   1.000
_cell.angle_alpha   90.00
_cell.angle_beta   90.00
_cell.angle_gamma   90.00
#
_symmetry.space_group_name_H-M   'P 1'
#
loop_
_entity.id
_entity.type
_entity.pdbx_description
1 polymer ?
#
loop_
_entity_poly.entity_id
_entity_poly.type
_entity_poly.pdbx_seq_one_letter_code
_entity_poly.pdbx_strand_id
1 'polypeptide(L)'
;MMEGLSRAAARNIFLGGSLFFFVVFVALTAHSHWYIVTQSTDHAGLTESVKHGKEVWEEHSCINCHTLLGEGAYFGPELGNVWVRYGGPDSPEGARAGIKAWMQIQPTGIPGRRQMPNFDLTDAELDALVDFFEWMSRINTQGWPPHVAG
;
A
#
# COMPACT_ATOMS: atom_id res chain seq x y z
N MET A 1 -29.54 24.00 41.64
CA MET A 1 -29.82 24.53 40.28
C MET A 1 -28.51 24.53 39.54
N MET A 2 -28.39 23.74 38.49
CA MET A 2 -27.20 23.80 37.63
C MET A 2 -27.30 25.09 36.80
N GLU A 3 -26.41 26.03 37.07
CA GLU A 3 -26.30 27.23 36.22
C GLU A 3 -25.82 26.78 34.84
N GLY A 4 -26.64 26.97 33.83
CA GLY A 4 -26.31 26.65 32.43
C GLY A 4 -25.20 27.55 31.91
N LEU A 5 -24.38 27.04 30.98
CA LEU A 5 -23.34 27.81 30.30
C LEU A 5 -23.91 29.06 29.65
N SER A 6 -23.27 30.23 29.88
CA SER A 6 -23.64 31.47 29.17
C SER A 6 -23.38 31.29 27.65
N ARG A 7 -24.13 32.00 26.80
CA ARG A 7 -23.91 31.99 25.33
C ARG A 7 -22.50 32.36 24.95
N ALA A 8 -21.88 33.32 25.65
CA ALA A 8 -20.50 33.74 25.42
C ALA A 8 -19.50 32.63 25.77
N ALA A 9 -19.70 31.95 26.92
CA ALA A 9 -18.87 30.81 27.31
C ALA A 9 -19.00 29.63 26.33
N ALA A 10 -20.21 29.30 25.92
CA ALA A 10 -20.44 28.23 24.93
C ALA A 10 -19.75 28.56 23.59
N ARG A 11 -19.88 29.78 23.10
CA ARG A 11 -19.19 30.24 21.89
C ARG A 11 -17.67 30.13 21.99
N ASN A 12 -17.12 30.62 23.11
CA ASN A 12 -15.68 30.65 23.31
C ASN A 12 -15.09 29.23 23.45
N ILE A 13 -15.80 28.33 24.13
CA ILE A 13 -15.43 26.88 24.21
C ILE A 13 -15.47 26.26 22.83
N PHE A 14 -16.54 26.50 22.07
CA PHE A 14 -16.67 25.95 20.72
C PHE A 14 -15.57 26.44 19.78
N LEU A 15 -15.40 27.76 19.68
CA LEU A 15 -14.40 28.34 18.78
C LEU A 15 -12.97 28.04 19.23
N GLY A 16 -12.68 28.13 20.52
CA GLY A 16 -11.36 27.84 21.08
C GLY A 16 -11.02 26.36 20.93
N GLY A 17 -11.95 25.47 21.25
CA GLY A 17 -11.77 24.03 21.05
C GLY A 17 -11.59 23.66 19.58
N SER A 18 -12.44 24.21 18.70
CA SER A 18 -12.32 23.97 17.25
C SER A 18 -10.97 24.44 16.70
N LEU A 19 -10.55 25.64 17.08
CA LEU A 19 -9.25 26.19 16.64
C LEU A 19 -8.09 25.35 17.17
N PHE A 20 -8.13 24.95 18.44
CA PHE A 20 -7.09 24.11 19.02
C PHE A 20 -6.96 22.78 18.28
N PHE A 21 -8.06 22.06 18.10
CA PHE A 21 -8.01 20.76 17.41
C PHE A 21 -7.68 20.91 15.92
N PHE A 22 -8.08 22.00 15.27
CA PHE A 22 -7.67 22.28 13.91
C PHE A 22 -6.14 22.46 13.78
N VAL A 23 -5.54 23.22 14.72
CA VAL A 23 -4.07 23.40 14.74
C VAL A 23 -3.36 22.06 14.99
N VAL A 24 -3.85 21.25 15.94
CA VAL A 24 -3.32 19.91 16.20
C VAL A 24 -3.43 19.03 14.94
N PHE A 25 -4.58 19.03 14.28
CA PHE A 25 -4.79 18.30 13.05
C PHE A 25 -3.80 18.69 11.95
N VAL A 26 -3.64 19.98 11.71
CA VAL A 26 -2.68 20.50 10.70
C VAL A 26 -1.25 20.11 11.05
N ALA A 27 -0.85 20.24 12.32
CA ALA A 27 0.49 19.88 12.78
C ALA A 27 0.78 18.39 12.61
N LEU A 28 -0.17 17.53 13.00
CA LEU A 28 -0.02 16.08 12.83
C LEU A 28 -0.02 15.67 11.36
N THR A 29 -0.85 16.28 10.53
CA THR A 29 -0.88 16.02 9.08
C THR A 29 0.44 16.42 8.43
N ALA A 30 0.96 17.61 8.75
CA ALA A 30 2.25 18.07 8.23
C ALA A 30 3.40 17.16 8.69
N HIS A 31 3.40 16.75 9.97
CA HIS A 31 4.39 15.82 10.49
C HIS A 31 4.33 14.46 9.80
N SER A 32 3.13 13.90 9.64
CA SER A 32 2.93 12.62 8.96
C SER A 32 3.38 12.68 7.50
N HIS A 33 3.02 13.74 6.79
CA HIS A 33 3.48 13.96 5.42
C HIS A 33 5.01 14.03 5.33
N TRP A 34 5.62 14.84 6.20
CA TRP A 34 7.09 14.95 6.25
C TRP A 34 7.72 13.58 6.53
N TYR A 35 7.21 12.82 7.50
CA TYR A 35 7.75 11.51 7.85
C TYR A 35 7.62 10.52 6.69
N ILE A 36 6.46 10.43 6.05
CA ILE A 36 6.24 9.53 4.91
C ILE A 36 7.21 9.86 3.78
N VAL A 37 7.31 11.14 3.42
CA VAL A 37 8.15 11.57 2.31
C VAL A 37 9.65 11.38 2.60
N THR A 38 10.11 11.65 3.82
CA THR A 38 11.55 11.68 4.11
C THR A 38 12.11 10.41 4.76
N GLN A 39 11.26 9.64 5.46
CA GLN A 39 11.71 8.52 6.28
C GLN A 39 11.13 7.17 5.86
N SER A 40 9.91 7.15 5.31
CA SER A 40 9.25 5.89 4.99
C SER A 40 9.40 5.48 3.54
N THR A 41 9.53 6.43 2.62
CA THR A 41 9.51 6.16 1.17
C THR A 41 10.91 6.22 0.57
N ASP A 42 11.29 5.21 -0.19
CA ASP A 42 12.51 5.22 -1.02
C ASP A 42 12.26 6.03 -2.31
N HIS A 43 12.45 7.34 -2.23
CA HIS A 43 12.30 8.22 -3.40
C HIS A 43 13.33 7.97 -4.49
N ALA A 44 14.55 7.56 -4.14
CA ALA A 44 15.59 7.28 -5.12
C ALA A 44 15.27 6.03 -5.96
N GLY A 45 14.57 5.08 -5.35
CA GLY A 45 14.10 3.86 -6.02
C GLY A 45 12.84 4.04 -6.86
N LEU A 46 12.19 5.20 -6.85
CA LEU A 46 10.97 5.48 -7.62
C LEU A 46 11.30 5.75 -9.10
N THR A 47 11.69 4.70 -9.80
CA THR A 47 12.04 4.74 -11.22
C THR A 47 10.81 4.81 -12.14
N GLU A 48 10.99 5.09 -13.43
CA GLU A 48 9.90 5.03 -14.40
C GLU A 48 9.28 3.63 -14.50
N SER A 49 10.10 2.57 -14.37
CA SER A 49 9.60 1.19 -14.34
C SER A 49 8.67 0.95 -13.14
N VAL A 50 9.04 1.44 -11.94
CA VAL A 50 8.20 1.36 -10.74
C VAL A 50 6.88 2.10 -10.94
N LYS A 51 6.91 3.29 -11.54
CA LYS A 51 5.69 4.07 -11.85
C LYS A 51 4.81 3.32 -12.85
N HIS A 52 5.40 2.79 -13.89
CA HIS A 52 4.68 1.98 -14.88
C HIS A 52 4.07 0.72 -14.25
N GLY A 53 4.79 0.04 -13.35
CA GLY A 53 4.25 -1.10 -12.60
C GLY A 53 3.04 -0.73 -11.73
N LYS A 54 3.05 0.47 -11.13
CA LYS A 54 1.87 1.00 -10.44
C LYS A 54 0.71 1.28 -11.39
N GLU A 55 0.97 1.83 -12.57
CA GLU A 55 -0.05 2.05 -13.61
C GLU A 55 -0.68 0.71 -14.04
N VAL A 56 0.13 -0.31 -14.32
CA VAL A 56 -0.35 -1.68 -14.63
C VAL A 56 -1.25 -2.22 -13.51
N TRP A 57 -0.85 -2.02 -12.24
CA TRP A 57 -1.66 -2.39 -11.08
C TRP A 57 -3.04 -1.72 -11.08
N GLU A 58 -3.10 -0.43 -11.39
CA GLU A 58 -4.33 0.36 -11.42
C GLU A 58 -5.20 0.01 -12.63
N GLU A 59 -4.64 -0.07 -13.82
CA GLU A 59 -5.35 -0.38 -15.08
C GLU A 59 -6.04 -1.75 -15.03
N HIS A 60 -5.38 -2.75 -14.44
CA HIS A 60 -5.95 -4.08 -14.28
C HIS A 60 -6.79 -4.23 -13.00
N SER A 61 -6.98 -3.15 -12.25
CA SER A 61 -7.83 -3.12 -11.05
C SER A 61 -7.46 -4.20 -10.02
N CYS A 62 -6.18 -4.49 -9.84
CA CYS A 62 -5.67 -5.54 -8.96
C CYS A 62 -6.09 -5.33 -7.50
N ILE A 63 -6.32 -4.07 -7.10
CA ILE A 63 -6.82 -3.66 -5.78
C ILE A 63 -8.21 -4.22 -5.47
N ASN A 64 -9.01 -4.58 -6.48
CA ASN A 64 -10.32 -5.17 -6.28
C ASN A 64 -10.28 -6.61 -5.72
N CYS A 65 -9.13 -7.24 -5.79
CA CYS A 65 -8.91 -8.59 -5.25
C CYS A 65 -7.80 -8.64 -4.21
N HIS A 66 -6.80 -7.79 -4.31
CA HIS A 66 -5.61 -7.76 -3.46
C HIS A 66 -5.53 -6.50 -2.62
N THR A 67 -4.77 -6.58 -1.54
CA THR A 67 -4.39 -5.40 -0.74
C THR A 67 -2.91 -5.06 -0.98
N LEU A 68 -2.62 -3.76 -0.93
CA LEU A 68 -1.28 -3.20 -0.79
C LEU A 68 -1.23 -2.37 0.47
N LEU A 69 -0.36 -2.71 1.40
CA LEU A 69 -0.20 -2.02 2.69
C LEU A 69 -1.54 -1.85 3.45
N GLY A 70 -2.41 -2.86 3.37
CA GLY A 70 -3.73 -2.90 4.02
C GLY A 70 -4.85 -2.22 3.25
N GLU A 71 -4.57 -1.57 2.14
CA GLU A 71 -5.59 -0.94 1.30
C GLU A 71 -5.99 -1.85 0.14
N GLY A 72 -7.27 -2.08 -0.02
CA GLY A 72 -7.83 -2.93 -1.08
C GLY A 72 -8.73 -4.04 -0.57
N ALA A 73 -8.99 -5.04 -1.41
CA ALA A 73 -9.86 -6.16 -1.08
C ALA A 73 -9.08 -7.40 -0.62
N TYR A 74 -9.67 -8.13 0.33
CA TYR A 74 -9.09 -9.37 0.90
C TYR A 74 -9.58 -10.64 0.19
N PHE A 75 -9.86 -10.57 -1.10
CA PHE A 75 -10.18 -11.76 -1.88
C PHE A 75 -8.93 -12.58 -2.20
N GLY A 76 -7.85 -11.92 -2.58
CA GLY A 76 -6.50 -12.43 -2.72
C GLY A 76 -5.61 -12.06 -1.53
N PRO A 77 -4.34 -12.50 -1.51
CA PRO A 77 -3.38 -12.15 -0.46
C PRO A 77 -2.93 -10.68 -0.55
N GLU A 78 -2.42 -10.17 0.57
CA GLU A 78 -1.66 -8.92 0.65
C GLU A 78 -0.40 -9.01 -0.22
N LEU A 79 -0.10 -7.99 -1.01
CA LEU A 79 1.03 -8.00 -1.95
C LEU A 79 2.15 -7.00 -1.63
N GLY A 80 2.01 -6.17 -0.61
CA GLY A 80 3.07 -5.22 -0.21
C GLY A 80 4.40 -5.91 0.18
N ASN A 81 4.35 -7.18 0.58
CA ASN A 81 5.53 -7.98 0.90
C ASN A 81 5.75 -9.19 -0.05
N VAL A 82 5.07 -9.23 -1.18
CA VAL A 82 5.16 -10.39 -2.11
C VAL A 82 6.58 -10.63 -2.58
N TRP A 83 7.35 -9.58 -2.84
CA TRP A 83 8.77 -9.67 -3.18
C TRP A 83 9.58 -10.42 -2.13
N VAL A 84 9.37 -10.10 -0.84
CA VAL A 84 10.06 -10.77 0.28
C VAL A 84 9.62 -12.24 0.39
N ARG A 85 8.34 -12.54 0.21
CA ARG A 85 7.81 -13.91 0.25
C ARG A 85 8.39 -14.80 -0.85
N TYR A 86 8.73 -14.23 -1.99
CA TYR A 86 9.41 -14.94 -3.08
C TYR A 86 10.93 -15.01 -2.92
N GLY A 87 11.45 -14.53 -1.77
CA GLY A 87 12.88 -14.58 -1.45
C GLY A 87 13.70 -13.50 -2.17
N GLY A 88 13.09 -12.39 -2.57
CA GLY A 88 13.74 -11.30 -3.30
C GLY A 88 15.01 -10.77 -2.66
N PRO A 89 15.08 -10.57 -1.33
CA PRO A 89 16.30 -10.14 -0.65
C PRO A 89 17.49 -11.11 -0.82
N ASP A 90 17.23 -12.41 -0.91
CA ASP A 90 18.28 -13.44 -1.04
C ASP A 90 18.56 -13.81 -2.50
N SER A 91 17.54 -13.77 -3.35
CA SER A 91 17.61 -14.16 -4.76
C SER A 91 16.70 -13.29 -5.63
N PRO A 92 17.13 -12.07 -5.99
CA PRO A 92 16.30 -11.14 -6.77
C PRO A 92 15.83 -11.72 -8.11
N GLU A 93 16.71 -12.41 -8.83
CA GLU A 93 16.36 -13.03 -10.11
C GLU A 93 15.35 -14.18 -9.95
N GLY A 94 15.52 -14.98 -8.90
CA GLY A 94 14.60 -16.08 -8.57
C GLY A 94 13.21 -15.56 -8.19
N ALA A 95 13.14 -14.52 -7.38
CA ALA A 95 11.89 -13.88 -7.00
C ALA A 95 11.16 -13.28 -8.20
N ARG A 96 11.87 -12.56 -9.06
CA ARG A 96 11.34 -12.00 -10.30
C ARG A 96 10.76 -13.10 -11.20
N ALA A 97 11.54 -14.13 -11.48
CA ALA A 97 11.10 -15.24 -12.29
C ALA A 97 9.87 -15.95 -11.68
N GLY A 98 9.88 -16.16 -10.36
CA GLY A 98 8.79 -16.81 -9.65
C GLY A 98 7.47 -16.02 -9.69
N ILE A 99 7.52 -14.71 -9.47
CA ILE A 99 6.33 -13.82 -9.53
C ILE A 99 5.78 -13.81 -10.97
N LYS A 100 6.63 -13.61 -11.97
CA LYS A 100 6.23 -13.62 -13.38
C LYS A 100 5.59 -14.95 -13.77
N ALA A 101 6.25 -16.07 -13.45
CA ALA A 101 5.73 -17.41 -13.73
C ALA A 101 4.38 -17.66 -13.05
N TRP A 102 4.22 -17.23 -11.79
CA TRP A 102 2.94 -17.33 -11.09
C TRP A 102 1.82 -16.61 -11.83
N MET A 103 2.06 -15.39 -12.29
CA MET A 103 1.05 -14.62 -13.01
C MET A 103 0.69 -15.22 -14.36
N GLN A 104 1.69 -15.73 -15.07
CA GLN A 104 1.51 -16.32 -16.41
C GLN A 104 0.72 -17.63 -16.41
N ILE A 105 0.81 -18.44 -15.32
CA ILE A 105 0.09 -19.71 -15.21
C ILE A 105 -1.36 -19.57 -14.73
N GLN A 106 -1.82 -18.36 -14.43
CA GLN A 106 -3.18 -18.16 -13.98
C GLN A 106 -4.19 -18.29 -15.15
N PRO A 107 -5.42 -18.76 -14.88
CA PRO A 107 -5.87 -19.40 -13.64
C PRO A 107 -5.27 -20.83 -13.51
N THR A 108 -4.92 -21.23 -12.28
CA THR A 108 -4.33 -22.57 -12.04
C THR A 108 -5.31 -23.73 -12.25
N GLY A 109 -6.61 -23.45 -12.29
CA GLY A 109 -7.66 -24.47 -12.43
C GLY A 109 -7.83 -25.43 -11.24
N ILE A 110 -7.17 -25.15 -10.10
CA ILE A 110 -7.24 -26.02 -8.91
C ILE A 110 -8.66 -25.91 -8.30
N PRO A 111 -9.40 -27.04 -8.23
CA PRO A 111 -10.75 -27.02 -7.66
C PRO A 111 -10.77 -26.54 -6.20
N GLY A 112 -11.78 -25.73 -5.87
CA GLY A 112 -11.99 -25.22 -4.50
C GLY A 112 -11.07 -24.06 -4.09
N ARG A 113 -10.14 -23.64 -4.94
CA ARG A 113 -9.34 -22.41 -4.71
C ARG A 113 -9.94 -21.21 -5.45
N ARG A 114 -9.80 -20.04 -4.83
CA ARG A 114 -10.03 -18.77 -5.53
C ARG A 114 -9.06 -18.66 -6.70
N GLN A 115 -9.55 -18.25 -7.83
CA GLN A 115 -8.75 -18.13 -9.05
C GLN A 115 -8.46 -16.66 -9.34
N MET A 116 -7.19 -16.37 -9.62
CA MET A 116 -6.78 -15.12 -10.23
C MET A 116 -6.99 -15.27 -11.76
N PRO A 117 -7.57 -14.30 -12.46
CA PRO A 117 -7.64 -14.35 -13.93
C PRO A 117 -6.26 -14.18 -14.55
N ASN A 118 -6.09 -14.63 -15.79
CA ASN A 118 -4.98 -14.19 -16.62
C ASN A 118 -5.30 -12.81 -17.18
N PHE A 119 -4.36 -11.90 -17.08
CA PHE A 119 -4.48 -10.53 -17.59
C PHE A 119 -3.74 -10.32 -18.91
N ASP A 120 -3.12 -11.37 -19.46
CA ASP A 120 -2.34 -11.35 -20.71
C ASP A 120 -1.27 -10.23 -20.74
N LEU A 121 -0.64 -9.98 -19.58
CA LEU A 121 0.38 -8.96 -19.43
C LEU A 121 1.60 -9.30 -20.29
N THR A 122 2.12 -8.29 -20.97
CA THR A 122 3.39 -8.38 -21.69
C THR A 122 4.56 -8.58 -20.71
N ASP A 123 5.68 -9.05 -21.22
CA ASP A 123 6.90 -9.21 -20.41
C ASP A 123 7.36 -7.88 -19.78
N ALA A 124 7.21 -6.77 -20.49
CA ALA A 124 7.55 -5.43 -19.99
C ALA A 124 6.64 -4.99 -18.84
N GLU A 125 5.33 -5.25 -18.93
CA GLU A 125 4.38 -4.98 -17.84
C GLU A 125 4.63 -5.86 -16.64
N LEU A 126 4.95 -7.14 -16.83
CA LEU A 126 5.32 -8.04 -15.75
C LEU A 126 6.60 -7.59 -15.06
N ASP A 127 7.62 -7.17 -15.80
CA ASP A 127 8.86 -6.64 -15.24
C ASP A 127 8.62 -5.36 -14.45
N ALA A 128 7.84 -4.43 -14.99
CA ALA A 128 7.47 -3.19 -14.31
C ALA A 128 6.68 -3.46 -13.01
N LEU A 129 5.73 -4.40 -13.06
CA LEU A 129 4.95 -4.78 -11.89
C LEU A 129 5.82 -5.42 -10.80
N VAL A 130 6.81 -6.24 -11.17
CA VAL A 130 7.78 -6.79 -10.20
C VAL A 130 8.66 -5.71 -9.62
N ASP A 131 9.14 -4.74 -10.41
CA ASP A 131 9.88 -3.58 -9.92
C ASP A 131 9.05 -2.77 -8.91
N PHE A 132 7.76 -2.61 -9.17
CA PHE A 132 6.83 -1.97 -8.24
C PHE A 132 6.71 -2.76 -6.92
N PHE A 133 6.56 -4.08 -6.96
CA PHE A 133 6.50 -4.91 -5.75
C PHE A 133 7.83 -4.93 -4.98
N GLU A 134 8.96 -4.93 -5.67
CA GLU A 134 10.27 -4.79 -5.05
C GLU A 134 10.39 -3.46 -4.31
N TRP A 135 10.04 -2.35 -4.98
CA TRP A 135 10.04 -1.02 -4.38
C TRP A 135 9.08 -0.91 -3.19
N MET A 136 7.85 -1.44 -3.32
CA MET A 136 6.86 -1.50 -2.25
C MET A 136 7.40 -2.19 -1.00
N SER A 137 8.16 -3.27 -1.17
CA SER A 137 8.74 -4.02 -0.04
C SER A 137 9.78 -3.25 0.77
N ARG A 138 10.30 -2.14 0.22
CA ARG A 138 11.28 -1.27 0.87
C ARG A 138 10.64 -0.11 1.65
N ILE A 139 9.33 0.10 1.51
CA ILE A 139 8.61 1.12 2.26
C ILE A 139 8.65 0.76 3.75
N ASN A 140 9.08 1.70 4.58
CA ASN A 140 9.06 1.51 6.03
C ASN A 140 7.64 1.61 6.56
N THR A 141 7.00 0.48 6.70
CA THR A 141 5.63 0.33 7.21
C THR A 141 5.57 0.17 8.74
N GLN A 142 6.70 0.37 9.44
CA GLN A 142 6.81 0.16 10.88
C GLN A 142 6.43 -1.26 11.34
N GLY A 143 6.74 -2.26 10.50
CA GLY A 143 6.51 -3.67 10.78
C GLY A 143 5.14 -4.20 10.37
N TRP A 144 4.40 -3.46 9.55
CA TRP A 144 3.18 -3.97 8.94
C TRP A 144 3.49 -4.46 7.48
N PRO A 145 2.98 -5.59 7.02
CA PRO A 145 2.23 -6.60 7.77
C PRO A 145 3.12 -7.32 8.80
N PRO A 146 2.55 -7.75 9.95
CA PRO A 146 3.34 -8.34 11.04
C PRO A 146 3.92 -9.72 10.70
N HIS A 147 3.48 -10.34 9.62
CA HIS A 147 3.93 -11.66 9.16
C HIS A 147 4.40 -11.59 7.71
N VAL A 148 5.47 -12.32 7.39
CA VAL A 148 5.98 -12.42 6.01
C VAL A 148 4.95 -13.03 5.07
N ALA A 149 4.06 -13.87 5.56
CA ALA A 149 3.00 -14.49 4.77
C ALA A 149 1.83 -13.55 4.39
N GLY A 150 1.80 -12.34 4.94
CA GLY A 150 0.76 -11.33 4.67
C GLY A 150 -0.52 -11.54 5.46
#